data_15081752056dc2d6c0fe78933a030a83
#
_entry.id   15081752056dc2d6c0fe78933a030a83
#
_cell.length_a   1.000
_cell.length_b   1.000
_cell.length_c   1.000
_cell.angle_alpha   90.00
_cell.angle_beta   90.00
_cell.angle_gamma   90.00
#
_symmetry.space_group_name_H-M   'P 1'
#
loop_
_entity.id
_entity.type
_entity.pdbx_description
1 polymer ?
#
loop_
_entity_poly.entity_id
_entity_poly.type
_entity_poly.pdbx_seq_one_letter_code
_entity_poly.pdbx_strand_id
1 'polypeptide(L)'
;MKSGFLFDLDGVIVDTAKYHYIAWRYIANKAGFDISDEFNEKLKGISRMESLEKILDYGHQSDMHSHEEKILLADEKNEYYVKLLGELSEKDILPGVKDFIIRANKLNIPCAVASASRNAPFILKKLNIDNYFNAIVDPALLSKGKPDPEIFLKAASSVDVLPKNAIGFEDAESGIAALNRAGIFSVGVTTDRSLLTGADLIISSFEEITPESVLKIKQ
;
A
#
# COMPACT_ATOMS: atom_id res chain seq x y z
N MET A 1 -9.30 -25.63 -3.76
CA MET A 1 -8.14 -24.86 -4.28
C MET A 1 -7.70 -23.90 -3.18
N LYS A 2 -6.40 -23.66 -3.02
CA LYS A 2 -5.86 -22.79 -1.95
C LYS A 2 -6.18 -21.33 -2.29
N SER A 3 -6.98 -20.66 -1.46
CA SER A 3 -7.22 -19.21 -1.54
C SER A 3 -6.17 -18.45 -0.74
N GLY A 4 -5.97 -17.16 -1.01
CA GLY A 4 -5.07 -16.29 -0.26
C GLY A 4 -5.48 -14.83 -0.29
N PHE A 5 -5.04 -14.07 0.70
CA PHE A 5 -5.30 -12.65 0.82
C PHE A 5 -4.03 -11.83 0.64
N LEU A 6 -4.11 -10.82 -0.19
CA LEU A 6 -3.01 -9.93 -0.50
C LEU A 6 -3.41 -8.51 -0.08
N PHE A 7 -2.56 -7.87 0.70
CA PHE A 7 -2.88 -6.56 1.27
C PHE A 7 -1.88 -5.52 0.77
N ASP A 8 -2.37 -4.38 0.30
CA ASP A 8 -1.55 -3.18 0.43
C ASP A 8 -1.38 -2.83 1.91
N LEU A 9 -0.52 -1.88 2.22
CA LEU A 9 -0.23 -1.49 3.59
C LEU A 9 -0.89 -0.17 3.96
N ASP A 10 -0.52 0.88 3.22
CA ASP A 10 -0.90 2.25 3.52
C ASP A 10 -2.35 2.49 3.08
N GLY A 11 -3.24 2.89 4.00
CA GLY A 11 -4.68 3.04 3.71
C GLY A 11 -5.50 1.75 3.71
N VAL A 12 -4.83 0.57 3.84
CA VAL A 12 -5.50 -0.74 3.93
C VAL A 12 -5.31 -1.37 5.31
N ILE A 13 -4.06 -1.50 5.77
CA ILE A 13 -3.74 -2.07 7.09
C ILE A 13 -3.62 -0.97 8.14
N VAL A 14 -3.03 0.15 7.77
CA VAL A 14 -2.72 1.27 8.65
C VAL A 14 -2.83 2.59 7.90
N ASP A 15 -3.29 3.64 8.55
CA ASP A 15 -3.28 4.99 7.97
C ASP A 15 -1.93 5.67 8.22
N THR A 16 -1.03 5.54 7.27
CA THR A 16 0.25 6.26 7.25
C THR A 16 0.28 7.41 6.25
N ALA A 17 -0.81 7.64 5.50
CA ALA A 17 -0.90 8.67 4.47
C ALA A 17 -0.53 10.05 5.01
N LYS A 18 -0.99 10.40 6.23
CA LYS A 18 -0.63 11.65 6.92
C LYS A 18 0.89 11.83 7.12
N TYR A 19 1.60 10.74 7.48
CA TYR A 19 3.06 10.78 7.67
C TYR A 19 3.81 10.90 6.34
N HIS A 20 3.31 10.24 5.30
CA HIS A 20 3.82 10.41 3.94
C HIS A 20 3.68 11.86 3.47
N TYR A 21 2.49 12.45 3.66
CA TYR A 21 2.23 13.85 3.30
C TYR A 21 3.16 14.82 4.04
N ILE A 22 3.26 14.70 5.37
CA ILE A 22 4.15 15.55 6.18
C ILE A 22 5.60 15.44 5.69
N ALA A 23 6.07 14.22 5.40
CA ALA A 23 7.44 14.01 4.97
C ALA A 23 7.71 14.51 3.54
N TRP A 24 6.75 14.39 2.62
CA TRP A 24 6.86 14.95 1.27
C TRP A 24 6.76 16.46 1.27
N ARG A 25 5.86 17.02 2.07
CA ARG A 25 5.71 18.46 2.24
C ARG A 25 6.98 19.10 2.82
N TYR A 26 7.66 18.40 3.74
CA TYR A 26 8.96 18.82 4.24
C TYR A 26 9.99 18.98 3.11
N ILE A 27 10.09 18.02 2.19
CA ILE A 27 11.00 18.09 1.04
C ILE A 27 10.61 19.20 0.08
N ALA A 28 9.32 19.33 -0.25
CA ALA A 28 8.81 20.40 -1.12
C ALA A 28 9.12 21.79 -0.54
N ASN A 29 8.85 22.01 0.75
CA ASN A 29 9.16 23.27 1.43
C ASN A 29 10.66 23.60 1.44
N LYS A 30 11.51 22.58 1.62
CA LYS A 30 12.95 22.74 1.53
C LYS A 30 13.41 23.15 0.13
N ALA A 31 12.72 22.70 -0.91
CA ALA A 31 12.92 23.09 -2.30
C ALA A 31 12.25 24.43 -2.67
N GLY A 32 11.57 25.10 -1.73
CA GLY A 32 11.02 26.44 -1.91
C GLY A 32 9.58 26.51 -2.42
N PHE A 33 8.83 25.38 -2.41
CA PHE A 33 7.41 25.32 -2.77
C PHE A 33 6.63 24.43 -1.79
N ASP A 34 5.29 24.44 -1.89
CA ASP A 34 4.42 23.62 -1.06
C ASP A 34 3.56 22.70 -1.93
N ILE A 35 3.09 21.58 -1.39
CA ILE A 35 2.18 20.65 -2.05
C ILE A 35 0.85 20.61 -1.29
N SER A 36 -0.26 20.54 -2.04
CA SER A 36 -1.60 20.45 -1.45
C SER A 36 -1.96 18.99 -1.08
N ASP A 37 -2.96 18.85 -0.21
CA ASP A 37 -3.55 17.54 0.12
C ASP A 37 -4.08 16.84 -1.14
N GLU A 38 -4.74 17.60 -2.04
CA GLU A 38 -5.27 17.09 -3.29
C GLU A 38 -4.17 16.55 -4.23
N PHE A 39 -3.01 17.23 -4.27
CA PHE A 39 -1.86 16.72 -5.01
C PHE A 39 -1.29 15.45 -4.37
N ASN A 40 -1.25 15.38 -3.04
CA ASN A 40 -0.75 14.21 -2.31
C ASN A 40 -1.57 12.94 -2.59
N GLU A 41 -2.88 13.06 -2.83
CA GLU A 41 -3.71 11.90 -3.22
C GLU A 41 -3.18 11.19 -4.49
N LYS A 42 -2.57 11.94 -5.43
CA LYS A 42 -1.98 11.40 -6.66
C LYS A 42 -0.65 10.65 -6.44
N LEU A 43 -0.12 10.71 -5.22
CA LEU A 43 1.12 10.01 -4.83
C LEU A 43 0.86 8.67 -4.14
N LYS A 44 -0.40 8.33 -3.88
CA LYS A 44 -0.76 7.07 -3.23
C LYS A 44 -0.45 5.86 -4.13
N GLY A 45 0.05 4.81 -3.51
CA GLY A 45 0.28 3.52 -4.17
C GLY A 45 1.48 3.46 -5.13
N ILE A 46 2.20 4.57 -5.35
CA ILE A 46 3.37 4.63 -6.24
C ILE A 46 4.69 4.59 -5.46
N SER A 47 5.78 4.32 -6.17
CA SER A 47 7.11 4.21 -5.55
C SER A 47 7.63 5.56 -5.04
N ARG A 48 8.60 5.50 -4.11
CA ARG A 48 9.25 6.70 -3.54
C ARG A 48 9.85 7.60 -4.61
N MET A 49 10.56 7.01 -5.58
CA MET A 49 11.21 7.79 -6.64
C MET A 49 10.19 8.42 -7.59
N GLU A 50 9.14 7.69 -7.97
CA GLU A 50 8.04 8.25 -8.79
C GLU A 50 7.31 9.38 -8.06
N SER A 51 7.12 9.26 -6.74
CA SER A 51 6.53 10.34 -5.93
C SER A 51 7.42 11.59 -5.96
N LEU A 52 8.74 11.42 -5.78
CA LEU A 52 9.68 12.54 -5.83
C LEU A 52 9.68 13.21 -7.21
N GLU A 53 9.72 12.44 -8.30
CA GLU A 53 9.66 13.00 -9.67
C GLU A 53 8.40 13.83 -9.87
N LYS A 54 7.22 13.32 -9.46
CA LYS A 54 5.96 14.08 -9.55
C LYS A 54 5.97 15.35 -8.71
N ILE A 55 6.59 15.31 -7.52
CA ILE A 55 6.70 16.47 -6.63
C ILE A 55 7.59 17.54 -7.26
N LEU A 56 8.76 17.15 -7.79
CA LEU A 56 9.68 18.07 -8.46
C LEU A 56 9.06 18.65 -9.74
N ASP A 57 8.30 17.85 -10.49
CA ASP A 57 7.56 18.31 -11.67
C ASP A 57 6.50 19.35 -11.26
N TYR A 58 5.73 19.07 -10.21
CA TYR A 58 4.76 20.02 -9.65
C TYR A 58 5.38 21.34 -9.22
N GLY A 59 6.60 21.31 -8.66
CA GLY A 59 7.39 22.46 -8.29
C GLY A 59 8.19 23.10 -9.43
N HIS A 60 8.02 22.64 -10.69
CA HIS A 60 8.79 23.06 -11.87
C HIS A 60 10.32 22.92 -11.69
N GLN A 61 10.75 21.85 -10.99
CA GLN A 61 12.15 21.61 -10.65
C GLN A 61 12.69 20.26 -11.17
N SER A 62 12.00 19.60 -12.10
CA SER A 62 12.36 18.27 -12.61
C SER A 62 13.79 18.21 -13.15
N ASP A 63 14.26 19.28 -13.81
CA ASP A 63 15.59 19.36 -14.42
C ASP A 63 16.63 20.06 -13.54
N MET A 64 16.26 20.48 -12.33
CA MET A 64 17.15 21.23 -11.43
C MET A 64 18.01 20.32 -10.55
N HIS A 65 17.72 19.01 -10.53
CA HIS A 65 18.39 18.05 -9.68
C HIS A 65 18.96 16.89 -10.49
N SER A 66 20.24 16.56 -10.25
CA SER A 66 20.86 15.34 -10.77
C SER A 66 20.19 14.08 -10.19
N HIS A 67 20.47 12.95 -10.80
CA HIS A 67 19.94 11.67 -10.29
C HIS A 67 20.41 11.39 -8.86
N GLU A 68 21.69 11.70 -8.55
CA GLU A 68 22.27 11.55 -7.22
C GLU A 68 21.59 12.45 -6.19
N GLU A 69 21.30 13.71 -6.53
CA GLU A 69 20.60 14.65 -5.66
C GLU A 69 19.16 14.18 -5.39
N LYS A 70 18.47 13.64 -6.39
CA LYS A 70 17.14 13.06 -6.22
C LYS A 70 17.16 11.87 -5.25
N ILE A 71 18.17 11.00 -5.33
CA ILE A 71 18.33 9.90 -4.37
C ILE A 71 18.50 10.46 -2.95
N LEU A 72 19.36 11.47 -2.76
CA LEU A 72 19.58 12.09 -1.45
C LEU A 72 18.28 12.71 -0.88
N LEU A 73 17.50 13.41 -1.71
CA LEU A 73 16.21 13.97 -1.30
C LEU A 73 15.19 12.87 -0.90
N ALA A 74 15.15 11.78 -1.66
CA ALA A 74 14.31 10.63 -1.36
C ALA A 74 14.71 9.92 -0.06
N ASP A 75 16.00 9.83 0.23
CA ASP A 75 16.52 9.25 1.45
C ASP A 75 16.28 10.16 2.66
N GLU A 76 16.50 11.47 2.53
CA GLU A 76 16.16 12.45 3.56
C GLU A 76 14.67 12.42 3.92
N LYS A 77 13.80 12.38 2.88
CA LYS A 77 12.36 12.18 3.09
C LYS A 77 12.09 10.92 3.90
N ASN A 78 12.76 9.83 3.56
CA ASN A 78 12.54 8.56 4.24
C ASN A 78 13.01 8.59 5.69
N GLU A 79 14.13 9.18 5.99
CA GLU A 79 14.61 9.37 7.37
C GLU A 79 13.61 10.15 8.21
N TYR A 80 13.06 11.22 7.64
CA TYR A 80 12.04 12.01 8.31
C TYR A 80 10.74 11.21 8.51
N TYR A 81 10.30 10.49 7.49
CA TYR A 81 9.13 9.61 7.56
C TYR A 81 9.30 8.53 8.65
N VAL A 82 10.44 7.86 8.72
CA VAL A 82 10.70 6.83 9.74
C VAL A 82 10.66 7.41 11.17
N LYS A 83 11.14 8.65 11.37
CA LYS A 83 10.99 9.35 12.65
C LYS A 83 9.53 9.56 13.03
N LEU A 84 8.69 9.98 12.07
CA LEU A 84 7.24 10.16 12.28
C LEU A 84 6.54 8.84 12.62
N LEU A 85 7.00 7.71 12.04
CA LEU A 85 6.48 6.38 12.36
C LEU A 85 6.90 5.87 13.74
N GLY A 86 7.76 6.58 14.46
CA GLY A 86 8.26 6.18 15.80
C GLY A 86 7.13 5.98 16.82
N GLU A 87 6.03 6.71 16.68
CA GLU A 87 4.86 6.69 17.58
C GLU A 87 3.78 5.67 17.16
N LEU A 88 3.95 4.96 16.02
CA LEU A 88 2.99 3.94 15.59
C LEU A 88 2.84 2.82 16.61
N SER A 89 1.61 2.39 16.80
CA SER A 89 1.21 1.32 17.71
C SER A 89 0.02 0.53 17.14
N GLU A 90 -0.39 -0.53 17.80
CA GLU A 90 -1.56 -1.33 17.42
C GLU A 90 -2.86 -0.52 17.27
N LYS A 91 -2.95 0.65 17.92
CA LYS A 91 -4.12 1.55 17.83
C LYS A 91 -4.27 2.22 16.47
N ASP A 92 -3.19 2.24 15.69
CA ASP A 92 -3.17 2.84 14.36
C ASP A 92 -3.57 1.83 13.26
N ILE A 93 -3.82 0.56 13.62
CA ILE A 93 -4.38 -0.45 12.70
C ILE A 93 -5.80 -0.03 12.36
N LEU A 94 -6.12 -0.05 11.05
CA LEU A 94 -7.46 0.31 10.58
C LEU A 94 -8.53 -0.66 11.12
N PRO A 95 -9.78 -0.17 11.32
CA PRO A 95 -10.85 -0.95 11.95
C PRO A 95 -11.12 -2.29 11.25
N GLY A 96 -11.22 -3.36 12.04
CA GLY A 96 -11.51 -4.72 11.57
C GLY A 96 -10.34 -5.48 10.96
N VAL A 97 -9.24 -4.82 10.57
CA VAL A 97 -8.09 -5.45 9.88
C VAL A 97 -7.45 -6.54 10.73
N LYS A 98 -7.13 -6.26 12.00
CA LYS A 98 -6.47 -7.23 12.87
C LYS A 98 -7.33 -8.48 13.07
N ASP A 99 -8.62 -8.32 13.30
CA ASP A 99 -9.55 -9.44 13.48
C ASP A 99 -9.70 -10.26 12.20
N PHE A 100 -9.77 -9.59 11.04
CA PHE A 100 -9.82 -10.25 9.74
C PHE A 100 -8.58 -11.12 9.50
N ILE A 101 -7.37 -10.58 9.73
CA ILE A 101 -6.11 -11.32 9.50
C ILE A 101 -5.98 -12.49 10.48
N ILE A 102 -6.29 -12.30 11.76
CA ILE A 102 -6.29 -13.38 12.76
C ILE A 102 -7.26 -14.49 12.36
N ARG A 103 -8.46 -14.12 11.89
CA ARG A 103 -9.45 -15.09 11.44
C ARG A 103 -9.01 -15.83 10.18
N ALA A 104 -8.40 -15.14 9.22
CA ALA A 104 -7.82 -15.75 8.03
C ALA A 104 -6.75 -16.80 8.39
N ASN A 105 -5.86 -16.48 9.35
CA ASN A 105 -4.85 -17.41 9.86
C ASN A 105 -5.48 -18.66 10.51
N LYS A 106 -6.53 -18.48 11.33
CA LYS A 106 -7.28 -19.62 11.93
C LYS A 106 -7.91 -20.54 10.89
N LEU A 107 -8.26 -20.00 9.73
CA LEU A 107 -8.78 -20.76 8.58
C LEU A 107 -7.69 -21.33 7.68
N ASN A 108 -6.41 -21.17 8.04
CA ASN A 108 -5.24 -21.54 7.24
C ASN A 108 -5.23 -20.88 5.84
N ILE A 109 -5.76 -19.67 5.74
CA ILE A 109 -5.70 -18.87 4.52
C ILE A 109 -4.45 -17.97 4.60
N PRO A 110 -3.47 -18.16 3.71
CA PRO A 110 -2.25 -17.37 3.76
C PRO A 110 -2.51 -15.90 3.41
N CYS A 111 -1.77 -15.03 4.09
CA CYS A 111 -1.79 -13.59 3.92
C CYS A 111 -0.41 -13.09 3.47
N ALA A 112 -0.37 -12.21 2.47
CA ALA A 112 0.86 -11.53 2.05
C ALA A 112 0.66 -10.02 1.93
N VAL A 113 1.74 -9.26 2.16
CA VAL A 113 1.75 -7.80 1.98
C VAL A 113 2.40 -7.44 0.65
N ALA A 114 1.75 -6.56 -0.11
CA ALA A 114 2.12 -6.09 -1.43
C ALA A 114 2.19 -4.55 -1.44
N SER A 115 3.13 -3.99 -0.67
CA SER A 115 3.30 -2.54 -0.51
C SER A 115 4.48 -2.01 -1.30
N ALA A 116 4.33 -0.81 -1.89
CA ALA A 116 5.43 -0.06 -2.51
C ALA A 116 6.42 0.51 -1.46
N SER A 117 6.09 0.44 -0.17
CA SER A 117 6.91 0.94 0.92
C SER A 117 7.98 -0.06 1.36
N ARG A 118 9.24 0.31 1.28
CA ARG A 118 10.35 -0.48 1.87
C ARG A 118 10.27 -0.56 3.40
N ASN A 119 9.45 0.28 4.02
CA ASN A 119 9.26 0.30 5.47
C ASN A 119 8.17 -0.66 5.95
N ALA A 120 7.53 -1.44 5.06
CA ALA A 120 6.46 -2.37 5.41
C ALA A 120 6.84 -3.34 6.56
N PRO A 121 8.01 -4.00 6.56
CA PRO A 121 8.40 -4.87 7.68
C PRO A 121 8.52 -4.14 9.01
N PHE A 122 9.06 -2.92 8.99
CA PHE A 122 9.19 -2.07 10.19
C PHE A 122 7.81 -1.67 10.74
N ILE A 123 6.91 -1.25 9.86
CA ILE A 123 5.54 -0.83 10.24
C ILE A 123 4.78 -2.01 10.84
N LEU A 124 4.75 -3.16 10.17
CA LEU A 124 4.05 -4.36 10.64
C LEU A 124 4.55 -4.82 12.02
N LYS A 125 5.87 -4.76 12.23
CA LYS A 125 6.48 -5.05 13.54
C LYS A 125 6.06 -4.06 14.62
N LYS A 126 6.00 -2.76 14.31
CA LYS A 126 5.49 -1.73 15.23
C LYS A 126 4.03 -1.96 15.61
N LEU A 127 3.23 -2.46 14.67
CA LEU A 127 1.82 -2.79 14.87
C LEU A 127 1.60 -4.17 15.55
N ASN A 128 2.65 -4.94 15.83
CA ASN A 128 2.61 -6.31 16.39
C ASN A 128 1.72 -7.26 15.57
N ILE A 129 1.76 -7.17 14.25
CA ILE A 129 0.99 -8.03 13.32
C ILE A 129 1.85 -8.71 12.25
N ASP A 130 3.17 -8.50 12.26
CA ASP A 130 4.10 -9.09 11.30
C ASP A 130 4.01 -10.62 11.25
N ASN A 131 3.82 -11.27 12.39
CA ASN A 131 3.72 -12.74 12.50
C ASN A 131 2.46 -13.34 11.84
N TYR A 132 1.48 -12.54 11.47
CA TYR A 132 0.27 -13.01 10.78
C TYR A 132 0.41 -13.04 9.26
N PHE A 133 1.50 -12.51 8.71
CA PHE A 133 1.76 -12.52 7.28
C PHE A 133 2.78 -13.59 6.92
N ASN A 134 2.44 -14.41 5.92
CA ASN A 134 3.31 -15.47 5.41
C ASN A 134 4.42 -14.92 4.51
N ALA A 135 4.22 -13.74 3.92
CA ALA A 135 5.20 -13.06 3.09
C ALA A 135 4.98 -11.54 3.06
N ILE A 136 6.07 -10.81 2.87
CA ILE A 136 6.08 -9.37 2.58
C ILE A 136 6.93 -9.20 1.33
N VAL A 137 6.36 -8.65 0.26
CA VAL A 137 7.10 -8.40 -0.98
C VAL A 137 8.09 -7.27 -0.78
N ASP A 138 9.35 -7.51 -1.12
CA ASP A 138 10.35 -6.43 -1.16
C ASP A 138 10.19 -5.63 -2.46
N PRO A 139 9.78 -4.35 -2.40
CA PRO A 139 9.61 -3.53 -3.59
C PRO A 139 10.92 -3.23 -4.32
N ALA A 140 12.09 -3.42 -3.70
CA ALA A 140 13.38 -3.27 -4.36
C ALA A 140 13.65 -4.35 -5.42
N LEU A 141 12.93 -5.48 -5.35
CA LEU A 141 13.03 -6.59 -6.30
C LEU A 141 12.05 -6.47 -7.48
N LEU A 142 11.27 -5.38 -7.53
CA LEU A 142 10.31 -5.15 -8.60
C LEU A 142 10.96 -4.39 -9.75
N SER A 143 10.59 -4.76 -10.97
CA SER A 143 10.97 -4.04 -12.19
C SER A 143 10.06 -2.84 -12.44
N LYS A 144 8.80 -2.94 -12.03
CA LYS A 144 7.76 -1.92 -12.23
C LYS A 144 6.89 -1.76 -11.01
N GLY A 145 6.47 -0.52 -10.74
CA GLY A 145 5.50 -0.18 -9.70
C GLY A 145 4.05 -0.28 -10.18
N LYS A 146 3.09 -0.18 -9.25
CA LYS A 146 1.66 -0.04 -9.57
C LYS A 146 1.45 1.14 -10.56
N PRO A 147 0.67 0.98 -11.61
CA PRO A 147 -0.37 -0.02 -11.86
C PRO A 147 0.11 -1.30 -12.60
N ASP A 148 1.41 -1.60 -12.65
CA ASP A 148 1.89 -2.90 -13.13
C ASP A 148 1.51 -4.00 -12.12
N PRO A 149 1.06 -5.19 -12.56
CA PRO A 149 0.62 -6.26 -11.68
C PRO A 149 1.75 -6.97 -10.93
N GLU A 150 3.02 -6.66 -11.20
CA GLU A 150 4.18 -7.43 -10.73
C GLU A 150 4.17 -7.65 -9.22
N ILE A 151 3.86 -6.63 -8.43
CA ILE A 151 3.88 -6.71 -6.97
C ILE A 151 2.85 -7.73 -6.44
N PHE A 152 1.63 -7.73 -6.99
CA PHE A 152 0.58 -8.64 -6.55
C PHE A 152 0.80 -10.06 -7.07
N LEU A 153 1.36 -10.21 -8.27
CA LEU A 153 1.76 -11.53 -8.79
C LEU A 153 2.87 -12.16 -7.93
N LYS A 154 3.86 -11.36 -7.52
CA LYS A 154 4.91 -11.81 -6.58
C LYS A 154 4.34 -12.15 -5.22
N ALA A 155 3.42 -11.33 -4.68
CA ALA A 155 2.74 -11.62 -3.41
C ALA A 155 1.95 -12.92 -3.47
N ALA A 156 1.17 -13.16 -4.51
CA ALA A 156 0.43 -14.41 -4.70
C ALA A 156 1.37 -15.62 -4.79
N SER A 157 2.43 -15.50 -5.58
CA SER A 157 3.44 -16.55 -5.75
C SER A 157 4.17 -16.87 -4.44
N SER A 158 4.49 -15.86 -3.61
CA SER A 158 5.22 -16.05 -2.34
C SER A 158 4.43 -16.85 -1.30
N VAL A 159 3.13 -17.01 -1.48
CA VAL A 159 2.24 -17.79 -0.61
C VAL A 159 1.61 -19.00 -1.32
N ASP A 160 2.13 -19.40 -2.47
CA ASP A 160 1.66 -20.52 -3.30
C ASP A 160 0.17 -20.44 -3.65
N VAL A 161 -0.30 -19.25 -4.05
CA VAL A 161 -1.67 -18.99 -4.48
C VAL A 161 -1.70 -18.55 -5.93
N LEU A 162 -2.56 -19.15 -6.73
CA LEU A 162 -2.78 -18.69 -8.11
C LEU A 162 -3.52 -17.34 -8.10
N PRO A 163 -3.21 -16.39 -9.00
CA PRO A 163 -3.88 -15.09 -9.07
C PRO A 163 -5.41 -15.18 -9.04
N LYS A 164 -6.01 -16.05 -9.84
CA LYS A 164 -7.46 -16.29 -9.87
C LYS A 164 -8.06 -16.76 -8.53
N ASN A 165 -7.25 -17.26 -7.60
CA ASN A 165 -7.67 -17.71 -6.27
C ASN A 165 -7.32 -16.70 -5.17
N ALA A 166 -6.59 -15.63 -5.51
CA ALA A 166 -6.25 -14.56 -4.60
C ALA A 166 -7.35 -13.49 -4.52
N ILE A 167 -7.40 -12.79 -3.40
CA ILE A 167 -8.20 -11.59 -3.19
C ILE A 167 -7.23 -10.52 -2.70
N GLY A 168 -7.21 -9.37 -3.37
CA GLY A 168 -6.35 -8.24 -3.02
C GLY A 168 -7.15 -7.08 -2.44
N PHE A 169 -6.58 -6.41 -1.43
CA PHE A 169 -7.14 -5.23 -0.76
C PHE A 169 -6.28 -4.02 -1.05
N GLU A 170 -6.91 -2.92 -1.46
CA GLU A 170 -6.24 -1.72 -1.95
C GLU A 170 -7.07 -0.45 -1.70
N ASP A 171 -6.40 0.67 -1.45
CA ASP A 171 -7.04 1.99 -1.26
C ASP A 171 -6.81 2.97 -2.42
N ALA A 172 -5.96 2.60 -3.40
CA ALA A 172 -5.56 3.46 -4.50
C ALA A 172 -5.99 2.92 -5.88
N GLU A 173 -6.36 3.83 -6.79
CA GLU A 173 -6.76 3.48 -8.15
C GLU A 173 -5.66 2.70 -8.91
N SER A 174 -4.39 3.10 -8.73
CA SER A 174 -3.24 2.42 -9.34
C SER A 174 -3.11 0.97 -8.87
N GLY A 175 -3.41 0.69 -7.60
CA GLY A 175 -3.36 -0.66 -7.04
C GLY A 175 -4.55 -1.50 -7.47
N ILE A 176 -5.77 -0.94 -7.53
CA ILE A 176 -6.93 -1.64 -8.11
C ILE A 176 -6.65 -2.02 -9.57
N ALA A 177 -6.07 -1.10 -10.35
CA ALA A 177 -5.67 -1.41 -11.73
C ALA A 177 -4.62 -2.54 -11.81
N ALA A 178 -3.67 -2.58 -10.85
CA ALA A 178 -2.68 -3.65 -10.78
C ALA A 178 -3.31 -5.01 -10.43
N LEU A 179 -4.24 -5.06 -9.46
CA LEU A 179 -4.99 -6.27 -9.11
C LEU A 179 -5.78 -6.81 -10.31
N ASN A 180 -6.52 -5.93 -10.98
CA ASN A 180 -7.34 -6.30 -12.14
C ASN A 180 -6.48 -6.84 -13.29
N ARG A 181 -5.33 -6.21 -13.56
CA ARG A 181 -4.37 -6.70 -14.58
C ARG A 181 -3.74 -8.04 -14.19
N ALA A 182 -3.61 -8.32 -12.90
CA ALA A 182 -3.13 -9.61 -12.39
C ALA A 182 -4.20 -10.72 -12.47
N GLY A 183 -5.46 -10.39 -12.75
CA GLY A 183 -6.59 -11.34 -12.68
C GLY A 183 -6.90 -11.75 -11.23
N ILE A 184 -6.68 -10.86 -10.28
CA ILE A 184 -6.93 -11.03 -8.85
C ILE A 184 -8.22 -10.27 -8.49
N PHE A 185 -9.12 -10.91 -7.74
CA PHE A 185 -10.35 -10.26 -7.26
C PHE A 185 -9.97 -9.06 -6.38
N SER A 186 -10.43 -7.87 -6.77
CA SER A 186 -10.03 -6.61 -6.15
C SER A 186 -11.08 -6.11 -5.15
N VAL A 187 -10.63 -5.81 -3.93
CA VAL A 187 -11.45 -5.17 -2.90
C VAL A 187 -10.88 -3.78 -2.63
N GLY A 188 -11.65 -2.76 -3.02
CA GLY A 188 -11.34 -1.37 -2.73
C GLY A 188 -11.70 -1.02 -1.28
N VAL A 189 -10.77 -0.43 -0.55
CA VAL A 189 -10.96 0.02 0.84
C VAL A 189 -11.03 1.54 0.84
N THR A 190 -12.23 2.11 0.95
CA THR A 190 -12.43 3.57 0.93
C THR A 190 -13.80 3.96 1.46
N THR A 191 -13.89 5.09 2.14
CA THR A 191 -15.16 5.71 2.53
C THR A 191 -15.84 6.43 1.36
N ASP A 192 -15.06 6.85 0.35
CA ASP A 192 -15.60 7.44 -0.89
C ASP A 192 -15.60 6.42 -2.04
N ARG A 193 -16.74 5.77 -2.23
CA ARG A 193 -16.91 4.74 -3.26
C ARG A 193 -16.71 5.24 -4.69
N SER A 194 -16.73 6.54 -4.94
CA SER A 194 -16.51 7.10 -6.27
C SER A 194 -15.05 7.03 -6.73
N LEU A 195 -14.10 6.89 -5.78
CA LEU A 195 -12.67 6.87 -6.05
C LEU A 195 -12.17 5.54 -6.62
N LEU A 196 -12.82 4.41 -6.29
CA LEU A 196 -12.33 3.06 -6.62
C LEU A 196 -13.34 2.26 -7.47
N THR A 197 -14.00 2.91 -8.41
CA THR A 197 -15.09 2.31 -9.23
C THR A 197 -14.65 1.10 -10.07
N GLY A 198 -13.35 0.89 -10.25
CA GLY A 198 -12.80 -0.29 -10.95
C GLY A 198 -12.64 -1.53 -10.08
N ALA A 199 -12.91 -1.47 -8.77
CA ALA A 199 -12.81 -2.62 -7.87
C ALA A 199 -14.02 -3.56 -8.02
N ASP A 200 -13.79 -4.88 -7.86
CA ASP A 200 -14.87 -5.89 -7.88
C ASP A 200 -15.79 -5.76 -6.67
N LEU A 201 -15.26 -5.33 -5.53
CA LEU A 201 -15.99 -5.03 -4.30
C LEU A 201 -15.42 -3.76 -3.66
N ILE A 202 -16.26 -2.92 -3.06
CA ILE A 202 -15.83 -1.75 -2.28
C ILE A 202 -16.37 -1.86 -0.86
N ILE A 203 -15.48 -1.71 0.12
CA ILE A 203 -15.80 -1.66 1.55
C ILE A 203 -15.29 -0.35 2.15
N SER A 204 -15.94 0.14 3.19
CA SER A 204 -15.45 1.30 3.94
C SER A 204 -14.56 0.90 5.12
N SER A 205 -14.68 -0.35 5.56
CA SER A 205 -13.92 -0.92 6.70
C SER A 205 -13.90 -2.45 6.62
N PHE A 206 -12.88 -3.07 7.18
CA PHE A 206 -12.85 -4.54 7.34
C PHE A 206 -13.90 -5.07 8.33
N GLU A 207 -14.56 -4.20 9.09
CA GLU A 207 -15.70 -4.58 9.93
C GLU A 207 -16.93 -5.02 9.12
N GLU A 208 -17.01 -4.63 7.82
CA GLU A 208 -18.10 -5.00 6.92
C GLU A 208 -17.98 -6.44 6.39
N ILE A 209 -16.80 -7.06 6.49
CA ILE A 209 -16.51 -8.35 5.87
C ILE A 209 -15.83 -9.32 6.84
N THR A 210 -15.93 -10.60 6.51
CA THR A 210 -15.11 -11.67 7.11
C THR A 210 -14.36 -12.42 6.01
N PRO A 211 -13.28 -13.17 6.32
CA PRO A 211 -12.64 -14.03 5.33
C PRO A 211 -13.60 -14.93 4.56
N GLU A 212 -14.56 -15.52 5.25
CA GLU A 212 -15.54 -16.42 4.65
C GLU A 212 -16.54 -15.67 3.76
N SER A 213 -17.00 -14.47 4.19
CA SER A 213 -17.95 -13.68 3.39
C SER A 213 -17.33 -13.22 2.08
N VAL A 214 -16.09 -12.72 2.10
CA VAL A 214 -15.43 -12.23 0.88
C VAL A 214 -15.07 -13.37 -0.08
N LEU A 215 -14.70 -14.55 0.45
CA LEU A 215 -14.48 -15.73 -0.39
C LEU A 215 -15.78 -16.21 -1.06
N LYS A 216 -16.92 -16.04 -0.41
CA LYS A 216 -18.24 -16.39 -0.97
C LYS A 216 -18.68 -15.39 -2.04
N ILE A 217 -18.40 -14.09 -1.86
CA ILE A 217 -18.73 -13.05 -2.85
C ILE A 217 -17.96 -13.26 -4.15
N LYS A 218 -16.70 -13.70 -4.04
CA LYS A 218 -15.82 -13.97 -5.19
C LYS A 218 -16.29 -15.14 -6.05
N GLN A 219 -17.05 -16.11 -5.53
CA GLN A 219 -17.55 -17.30 -6.25
C GLN A 219 -18.65 -16.94 -7.24
#